data_7e176b9f771a3cbaa984271c5e8d2e26
#
_entry.id   7e176b9f771a3cbaa984271c5e8d2e26
#
_cell.length_a   1.000
_cell.length_b   1.000
_cell.length_c   1.000
_cell.angle_alpha   90.00
_cell.angle_beta   90.00
_cell.angle_gamma   90.00
#
_symmetry.space_group_name_H-M   'P 1'
#
loop_
_entity.id
_entity.type
_entity.pdbx_description
1 polymer ?
#
loop_
_entity_poly.entity_id
_entity_poly.type
_entity_poly.pdbx_seq_one_letter_code
_entity_poly.pdbx_strand_id
1 'polypeptide(L)'
;MLICIIKIHRKNMMKHITGKAALLALSMVSASALASHWSYEGEGSPEHWGELDEAYKTCQSGMNQSPINIDSTANAHLPPLQTHYVDGPVTLTNNGHTIQASEQANTRDTLTLDKQTWTLQQFHFHAPSENTVHGKKYAMEMHLVHKNASGELTVVAVMFDKGAANPELEKLWRVMPQQAEQNVSIKQDLNLNSLLPGDKTYWRFSGSLTTPPCSEGVTWIVLKHPLTVSAEQLERFTRTMHHDNNRPVQSLHGRVVVE
;
A
#
# COMPACT_ATOMS: atom_id res chain seq x y z
N MET A 1 38.52 -13.48 -78.37
CA MET A 1 40.01 -13.74 -78.41
C MET A 1 40.37 -14.34 -77.11
N LEU A 2 40.32 -15.60 -77.05
CA LEU A 2 41.43 -16.56 -77.18
C LEU A 2 42.25 -16.61 -75.89
N ILE A 3 42.15 -17.76 -75.23
CA ILE A 3 43.16 -18.68 -74.74
C ILE A 3 43.79 -18.28 -73.40
N CYS A 4 44.07 -19.10 -72.43
CA CYS A 4 44.47 -20.51 -72.37
C CYS A 4 44.36 -21.10 -70.99
N ILE A 5 44.12 -22.35 -70.97
CA ILE A 5 44.13 -23.35 -69.95
C ILE A 5 45.54 -23.50 -69.34
N ILE A 6 45.63 -23.72 -67.98
CA ILE A 6 46.60 -24.68 -67.44
C ILE A 6 46.08 -25.36 -66.22
N LYS A 7 45.92 -26.66 -66.29
CA LYS A 7 45.63 -27.65 -65.27
C LYS A 7 46.94 -28.04 -64.58
N ILE A 8 47.08 -27.94 -63.29
CA ILE A 8 48.09 -28.71 -62.57
C ILE A 8 47.44 -29.46 -61.41
N HIS A 9 47.49 -30.76 -61.54
CA HIS A 9 47.18 -31.76 -60.52
C HIS A 9 48.33 -31.84 -59.51
N ARG A 10 48.03 -31.81 -58.20
CA ARG A 10 48.89 -32.53 -57.27
C ARG A 10 48.04 -33.18 -56.19
N LYS A 11 48.18 -34.45 -56.07
CA LYS A 11 47.71 -35.39 -55.07
C LYS A 11 48.48 -35.21 -53.75
N ASN A 12 47.75 -35.69 -52.70
CA ASN A 12 48.24 -36.23 -51.44
C ASN A 12 48.16 -35.26 -50.27
N MET A 13 47.58 -35.59 -49.11
CA MET A 13 47.58 -36.82 -48.33
C MET A 13 46.68 -36.58 -47.11
N MET A 14 45.79 -37.48 -46.87
CA MET A 14 44.96 -37.55 -45.67
C MET A 14 45.85 -37.71 -44.43
N LYS A 15 45.66 -36.83 -43.42
CA LYS A 15 45.96 -37.19 -42.04
C LYS A 15 44.72 -36.92 -41.20
N HIS A 16 44.09 -38.00 -40.77
CA HIS A 16 43.05 -37.95 -39.74
C HIS A 16 43.64 -37.48 -38.41
N ILE A 17 43.18 -36.35 -37.89
CA ILE A 17 43.38 -36.00 -36.52
C ILE A 17 42.00 -36.00 -35.88
N THR A 18 41.68 -37.10 -35.16
CA THR A 18 40.51 -37.22 -34.32
C THR A 18 40.73 -36.40 -33.03
N GLY A 19 40.35 -35.13 -33.07
CA GLY A 19 40.27 -34.30 -31.89
C GLY A 19 38.88 -34.44 -31.25
N LYS A 20 38.78 -35.11 -30.12
CA LYS A 20 37.56 -35.12 -29.30
C LYS A 20 37.42 -33.72 -28.71
N ALA A 21 36.59 -32.88 -29.33
CA ALA A 21 36.14 -31.65 -28.70
C ALA A 21 35.06 -32.01 -27.67
N ALA A 22 35.42 -31.98 -26.37
CA ALA A 22 34.50 -32.04 -25.29
C ALA A 22 33.75 -30.69 -25.20
N LEU A 23 32.51 -30.64 -25.67
CA LEU A 23 31.62 -29.52 -25.39
C LEU A 23 31.25 -29.55 -23.90
N LEU A 24 31.88 -28.69 -23.11
CA LEU A 24 31.36 -28.32 -21.78
C LEU A 24 30.10 -27.47 -21.99
N ALA A 25 28.94 -28.08 -21.90
CA ALA A 25 27.66 -27.36 -21.77
C ALA A 25 27.61 -26.68 -20.39
N LEU A 26 27.93 -25.39 -20.33
CA LEU A 26 27.76 -24.54 -19.17
C LEU A 26 26.26 -24.28 -19.04
N SER A 27 25.54 -25.10 -18.27
CA SER A 27 24.15 -24.85 -17.90
C SER A 27 24.11 -23.60 -17.00
N MET A 28 23.80 -22.45 -17.58
CA MET A 28 23.39 -21.28 -16.83
C MET A 28 22.05 -21.59 -16.18
N VAL A 29 22.07 -21.93 -14.91
CA VAL A 29 20.90 -21.92 -14.06
C VAL A 29 20.54 -20.46 -13.88
N SER A 30 19.60 -19.96 -14.68
CA SER A 30 18.94 -18.69 -14.42
C SER A 30 18.18 -18.84 -13.11
N ALA A 31 18.76 -18.41 -12.00
CA ALA A 31 18.03 -18.18 -10.79
C ALA A 31 17.01 -17.08 -11.11
N SER A 32 15.77 -17.46 -11.37
CA SER A 32 14.66 -16.51 -11.33
C SER A 32 14.67 -15.96 -9.91
N ALA A 33 15.09 -14.72 -9.74
CA ALA A 33 14.84 -13.98 -8.52
C ALA A 33 13.31 -13.91 -8.41
N LEU A 34 12.73 -14.78 -7.59
CA LEU A 34 11.37 -14.61 -7.12
C LEU A 34 11.42 -13.27 -6.37
N ALA A 35 10.75 -12.27 -6.90
CA ALA A 35 10.53 -11.03 -6.15
C ALA A 35 9.94 -11.46 -4.80
N SER A 36 10.66 -11.15 -3.72
CA SER A 36 10.24 -11.57 -2.39
C SER A 36 8.95 -10.82 -2.06
N HIS A 37 7.87 -11.58 -1.99
CA HIS A 37 6.54 -11.05 -1.71
C HIS A 37 6.50 -10.63 -0.24
N TRP A 38 6.30 -9.35 0.04
CA TRP A 38 6.13 -8.88 1.40
C TRP A 38 4.76 -9.31 1.96
N SER A 39 4.68 -9.49 3.26
CA SER A 39 3.47 -9.88 3.97
C SER A 39 3.46 -9.25 5.37
N TYR A 40 2.52 -9.63 6.21
CA TYR A 40 2.48 -9.21 7.60
C TYR A 40 2.95 -10.31 8.57
N GLU A 41 3.32 -11.49 8.08
CA GLU A 41 3.71 -12.65 8.87
C GLU A 41 4.98 -13.33 8.32
N GLY A 42 5.67 -14.05 9.19
CA GLY A 42 6.84 -14.86 8.82
C GLY A 42 8.00 -14.06 8.27
N GLU A 43 8.72 -14.62 7.32
CA GLU A 43 9.90 -13.99 6.70
C GLU A 43 9.56 -12.74 5.86
N GLY A 44 8.30 -12.59 5.45
CA GLY A 44 7.80 -11.43 4.75
C GLY A 44 7.27 -10.32 5.65
N SER A 45 7.35 -10.45 6.98
CA SER A 45 6.77 -9.53 7.97
C SER A 45 7.44 -8.15 8.00
N PRO A 46 6.80 -7.15 8.63
CA PRO A 46 7.30 -5.77 8.68
C PRO A 46 8.74 -5.61 9.17
N GLU A 47 9.20 -6.48 10.04
CA GLU A 47 10.57 -6.47 10.56
C GLU A 47 11.61 -6.77 9.48
N HIS A 48 11.22 -7.48 8.42
CA HIS A 48 12.09 -7.93 7.34
C HIS A 48 11.94 -7.16 6.04
N TRP A 49 10.91 -6.28 5.91
CA TRP A 49 10.62 -5.60 4.65
C TRP A 49 11.83 -4.94 4.00
N GLY A 50 12.68 -4.26 4.78
CA GLY A 50 13.87 -3.59 4.26
C GLY A 50 14.96 -4.54 3.72
N GLU A 51 14.84 -5.83 4.01
CA GLU A 51 15.79 -6.87 3.57
C GLU A 51 15.28 -7.64 2.34
N LEU A 52 13.96 -7.57 2.06
CA LEU A 52 13.33 -8.32 0.99
C LEU A 52 13.70 -7.81 -0.42
N ASP A 53 13.86 -6.51 -0.55
CA ASP A 53 14.17 -5.86 -1.82
C ASP A 53 14.93 -4.55 -1.59
N GLU A 54 15.85 -4.21 -2.49
CA GLU A 54 16.58 -2.94 -2.47
C GLU A 54 15.62 -1.73 -2.49
N ALA A 55 14.50 -1.84 -3.22
CA ALA A 55 13.47 -0.81 -3.28
C ALA A 55 12.74 -0.61 -1.93
N TYR A 56 12.84 -1.55 -0.99
CA TYR A 56 12.17 -1.51 0.30
C TYR A 56 13.08 -1.05 1.44
N LYS A 57 14.32 -0.69 1.17
CA LYS A 57 15.29 -0.29 2.20
C LYS A 57 14.80 0.82 3.10
N THR A 58 13.98 1.73 2.59
CA THR A 58 13.39 2.81 3.38
C THR A 58 12.51 2.29 4.52
N CYS A 59 11.92 1.08 4.39
CA CYS A 59 11.15 0.47 5.47
C CYS A 59 11.98 0.22 6.74
N GLN A 60 13.29 -0.01 6.59
CA GLN A 60 14.22 -0.26 7.69
C GLN A 60 15.04 0.97 8.08
N SER A 61 15.51 1.74 7.09
CA SER A 61 16.47 2.83 7.32
C SER A 61 15.82 4.22 7.39
N GLY A 62 14.53 4.35 7.05
CA GLY A 62 13.82 5.62 7.06
C GLY A 62 13.69 6.20 8.46
N MET A 63 13.80 7.52 8.56
CA MET A 63 13.74 8.26 9.82
C MET A 63 12.41 8.98 10.03
N ASN A 64 11.56 8.96 9.01
CA ASN A 64 10.26 9.63 8.99
C ASN A 64 9.13 8.63 8.69
N GLN A 65 9.14 7.50 9.40
CA GLN A 65 8.29 6.36 9.11
C GLN A 65 6.94 6.42 9.84
N SER A 66 5.92 5.78 9.25
CA SER A 66 4.57 5.56 9.78
C SER A 66 4.29 4.06 9.92
N PRO A 67 3.34 3.65 10.80
CA PRO A 67 2.53 4.47 11.70
C PRO A 67 3.30 4.95 12.93
N ILE A 68 2.66 5.79 13.78
CA ILE A 68 3.25 6.29 15.03
C ILE A 68 2.30 6.13 16.23
N ASN A 69 2.87 6.24 17.44
CA ASN A 69 2.08 6.51 18.64
C ASN A 69 1.92 8.03 18.83
N ILE A 70 0.70 8.52 18.81
CA ILE A 70 0.36 9.92 19.12
C ILE A 70 0.23 10.03 20.63
N ASP A 71 1.25 10.60 21.28
CA ASP A 71 1.31 10.69 22.74
C ASP A 71 1.37 12.14 23.23
N SER A 72 2.25 12.93 22.65
CA SER A 72 2.37 14.35 22.94
C SER A 72 2.22 15.18 21.66
N THR A 73 1.51 16.30 21.77
CA THR A 73 1.17 17.18 20.65
C THR A 73 1.53 18.62 20.95
N ALA A 74 1.77 19.39 19.90
CA ALA A 74 1.92 20.83 19.96
C ALA A 74 0.67 21.51 19.37
N ASN A 75 0.10 22.45 20.08
CA ASN A 75 -1.07 23.17 19.60
C ASN A 75 -0.68 24.16 18.48
N ALA A 76 -1.17 23.89 17.27
CA ALA A 76 -0.99 24.70 16.08
C ALA A 76 -2.27 25.41 15.63
N HIS A 77 -3.37 25.29 16.39
CA HIS A 77 -4.67 25.85 16.05
C HIS A 77 -5.13 25.48 14.63
N LEU A 78 -5.04 24.19 14.31
CA LEU A 78 -5.43 23.70 12.99
C LEU A 78 -6.94 23.88 12.75
N PRO A 79 -7.35 24.40 11.58
CA PRO A 79 -8.78 24.43 11.25
C PRO A 79 -9.29 23.01 11.01
N PRO A 80 -10.59 22.72 11.27
CA PRO A 80 -11.18 21.42 10.94
C PRO A 80 -10.96 21.05 9.47
N LEU A 81 -10.75 19.75 9.22
CA LEU A 81 -10.49 19.24 7.87
C LEU A 81 -11.67 19.53 6.94
N GLN A 82 -11.38 20.12 5.79
CA GLN A 82 -12.36 20.41 4.76
C GLN A 82 -12.34 19.33 3.69
N THR A 83 -13.42 18.56 3.59
CA THR A 83 -13.61 17.48 2.61
C THR A 83 -14.79 17.80 1.70
N HIS A 84 -14.66 17.42 0.43
CA HIS A 84 -15.72 17.44 -0.55
C HIS A 84 -15.76 16.06 -1.19
N TYR A 85 -16.60 15.18 -0.64
CA TYR A 85 -16.82 13.83 -1.18
C TYR A 85 -18.26 13.72 -1.67
N VAL A 86 -18.42 13.13 -2.82
CA VAL A 86 -19.71 12.97 -3.51
C VAL A 86 -20.09 11.48 -3.46
N ASP A 87 -21.35 11.21 -3.14
CA ASP A 87 -21.86 9.84 -3.15
C ASP A 87 -21.68 9.21 -4.53
N GLY A 88 -21.14 8.00 -4.58
CA GLY A 88 -20.85 7.36 -5.84
C GLY A 88 -20.54 5.86 -5.74
N PRO A 89 -20.50 5.17 -6.87
CA PRO A 89 -20.15 3.77 -6.95
C PRO A 89 -18.65 3.57 -6.76
N VAL A 90 -18.28 2.49 -6.08
CA VAL A 90 -16.87 2.12 -5.85
C VAL A 90 -16.60 0.71 -6.34
N THR A 91 -15.34 0.42 -6.61
CA THR A 91 -14.84 -0.94 -6.85
C THR A 91 -14.04 -1.38 -5.64
N LEU A 92 -14.44 -2.49 -5.03
CA LEU A 92 -13.67 -3.16 -3.98
C LEU A 92 -12.67 -4.13 -4.60
N THR A 93 -11.46 -4.10 -4.09
CA THR A 93 -10.38 -5.04 -4.43
C THR A 93 -9.87 -5.66 -3.14
N ASN A 94 -9.82 -6.98 -3.10
CA ASN A 94 -8.95 -7.68 -2.16
C ASN A 94 -7.58 -7.82 -2.84
N ASN A 95 -6.59 -7.07 -2.40
CA ASN A 95 -5.25 -7.11 -3.01
C ASN A 95 -4.27 -8.05 -2.28
N GLY A 96 -4.81 -8.92 -1.40
CA GLY A 96 -4.02 -9.84 -0.57
C GLY A 96 -3.47 -9.21 0.71
N HIS A 97 -3.45 -7.88 0.82
CA HIS A 97 -2.92 -7.15 1.98
C HIS A 97 -3.99 -6.34 2.70
N THR A 98 -5.03 -5.94 2.00
CA THR A 98 -6.19 -5.22 2.53
C THR A 98 -7.38 -5.31 1.57
N ILE A 99 -8.53 -4.86 2.05
CA ILE A 99 -9.68 -4.53 1.21
C ILE A 99 -9.57 -3.05 0.87
N GLN A 100 -9.34 -2.77 -0.40
CA GLN A 100 -9.22 -1.42 -0.94
C GLN A 100 -10.48 -1.06 -1.73
N ALA A 101 -10.97 0.15 -1.56
CA ALA A 101 -12.01 0.72 -2.38
C ALA A 101 -11.45 1.85 -3.24
N SER A 102 -11.73 1.78 -4.52
CA SER A 102 -11.38 2.83 -5.48
C SER A 102 -12.66 3.32 -6.14
N GLU A 103 -12.76 4.62 -6.34
CA GLU A 103 -13.86 5.18 -7.09
C GLU A 103 -13.74 4.83 -8.56
N GLN A 104 -14.88 4.77 -9.25
CA GLN A 104 -14.89 4.64 -10.70
C GLN A 104 -14.46 5.97 -11.34
N ALA A 105 -13.73 5.90 -12.45
CA ALA A 105 -13.06 7.03 -13.10
C ALA A 105 -13.88 8.35 -13.16
N ASN A 106 -13.22 9.46 -12.85
CA ASN A 106 -13.68 10.86 -12.74
C ASN A 106 -14.11 11.29 -11.33
N THR A 107 -13.39 10.85 -10.32
CA THR A 107 -13.67 11.27 -8.95
C THR A 107 -13.49 12.77 -8.77
N ARG A 108 -14.49 13.35 -8.14
CA ARG A 108 -14.47 14.74 -7.69
C ARG A 108 -14.18 14.82 -6.20
N ASP A 109 -13.81 13.69 -5.59
CA ASP A 109 -13.59 13.57 -4.18
C ASP A 109 -12.26 14.20 -3.80
N THR A 110 -12.36 15.27 -3.05
CA THR A 110 -11.21 16.08 -2.69
C THR A 110 -11.20 16.46 -1.22
N LEU A 111 -10.02 16.76 -0.71
CA LEU A 111 -9.84 17.54 0.51
C LEU A 111 -9.07 18.81 0.20
N THR A 112 -9.28 19.83 1.01
CA THR A 112 -8.49 21.06 0.99
C THR A 112 -7.59 21.09 2.22
N LEU A 113 -6.28 21.16 1.99
CA LEU A 113 -5.27 21.26 3.05
C LEU A 113 -4.23 22.31 2.62
N ASP A 114 -3.90 23.26 3.51
CA ASP A 114 -2.95 24.34 3.25
C ASP A 114 -3.23 25.10 1.94
N LYS A 115 -4.51 25.35 1.64
CA LYS A 115 -5.01 26.02 0.42
C LYS A 115 -4.72 25.23 -0.88
N GLN A 116 -4.32 23.97 -0.77
CA GLN A 116 -4.14 23.06 -1.89
C GLN A 116 -5.29 22.05 -1.95
N THR A 117 -5.62 21.63 -3.16
CA THR A 117 -6.60 20.57 -3.41
C THR A 117 -5.88 19.24 -3.57
N TRP A 118 -6.38 18.23 -2.87
CA TRP A 118 -5.88 16.86 -2.86
C TRP A 118 -7.01 15.94 -3.32
N THR A 119 -6.79 15.16 -4.35
CA THR A 119 -7.80 14.26 -4.94
C THR A 119 -7.68 12.87 -4.34
N LEU A 120 -8.80 12.30 -3.90
CA LEU A 120 -8.86 10.93 -3.40
C LEU A 120 -8.43 9.95 -4.51
N GLN A 121 -7.58 9.02 -4.15
CA GLN A 121 -7.11 7.95 -5.04
C GLN A 121 -7.78 6.62 -4.69
N GLN A 122 -7.84 6.30 -3.41
CA GLN A 122 -8.42 5.08 -2.87
C GLN A 122 -8.56 5.21 -1.34
N PHE A 123 -9.32 4.32 -0.74
CA PHE A 123 -9.29 4.10 0.70
C PHE A 123 -9.24 2.60 1.02
N HIS A 124 -8.65 2.25 2.16
CA HIS A 124 -8.44 0.87 2.57
C HIS A 124 -8.43 0.74 4.09
N PHE A 125 -8.35 -0.48 4.60
CA PHE A 125 -8.58 -0.76 6.00
C PHE A 125 -7.47 -1.62 6.61
N HIS A 126 -7.23 -1.38 7.90
CA HIS A 126 -6.32 -2.14 8.75
C HIS A 126 -7.04 -2.58 10.03
N ALA A 127 -6.83 -3.82 10.44
CA ALA A 127 -7.30 -4.33 11.72
C ALA A 127 -6.21 -5.21 12.37
N PRO A 128 -5.80 -4.86 13.61
CA PRO A 128 -6.14 -3.65 14.35
C PRO A 128 -5.58 -2.35 13.72
N SER A 129 -5.81 -1.19 14.38
CA SER A 129 -5.29 0.09 13.89
C SER A 129 -3.76 0.08 13.79
N GLU A 130 -3.24 0.84 12.85
CA GLU A 130 -1.80 1.06 12.67
C GLU A 130 -1.28 2.14 13.62
N ASN A 131 -1.86 3.35 13.55
CA ASN A 131 -1.55 4.38 14.53
C ASN A 131 -2.15 4.04 15.89
N THR A 132 -1.51 4.53 16.94
CA THR A 132 -2.02 4.44 18.30
C THR A 132 -2.13 5.84 18.92
N VAL A 133 -3.01 6.01 19.89
CA VAL A 133 -3.16 7.25 20.65
C VAL A 133 -2.97 6.94 22.13
N HIS A 134 -1.97 7.54 22.76
CA HIS A 134 -1.55 7.22 24.14
C HIS A 134 -1.38 5.72 24.36
N GLY A 135 -0.80 5.02 23.38
CA GLY A 135 -0.62 3.57 23.39
C GLY A 135 -1.87 2.74 23.14
N LYS A 136 -3.06 3.35 23.02
CA LYS A 136 -4.31 2.64 22.70
C LYS A 136 -4.31 2.26 21.21
N LYS A 137 -4.49 0.97 20.91
CA LYS A 137 -4.89 0.47 19.59
C LYS A 137 -6.42 0.50 19.47
N TYR A 138 -6.91 0.90 18.31
CA TYR A 138 -8.32 0.83 17.94
C TYR A 138 -8.62 -0.50 17.25
N ALA A 139 -9.89 -0.87 17.14
CA ALA A 139 -10.30 -2.12 16.53
C ALA A 139 -9.98 -2.17 15.03
N MET A 140 -10.09 -1.02 14.37
CA MET A 140 -9.80 -0.89 12.93
C MET A 140 -9.40 0.56 12.63
N GLU A 141 -8.67 0.74 11.54
CA GLU A 141 -8.31 2.06 10.99
C GLU A 141 -8.56 2.05 9.49
N MET A 142 -9.13 3.13 8.96
CA MET A 142 -9.31 3.37 7.53
C MET A 142 -8.37 4.47 7.08
N HIS A 143 -7.69 4.27 5.98
CA HIS A 143 -6.84 5.26 5.33
C HIS A 143 -7.47 5.73 4.03
N LEU A 144 -7.69 7.03 3.89
CA LEU A 144 -8.09 7.67 2.65
C LEU A 144 -6.85 8.34 2.04
N VAL A 145 -6.35 7.80 0.96
CA VAL A 145 -5.12 8.25 0.31
C VAL A 145 -5.45 9.28 -0.76
N HIS A 146 -4.90 10.48 -0.60
CA HIS A 146 -5.10 11.59 -1.53
C HIS A 146 -3.78 12.02 -2.17
N LYS A 147 -3.88 12.61 -3.36
CA LYS A 147 -2.74 13.09 -4.13
C LYS A 147 -3.00 14.50 -4.66
N ASN A 148 -2.01 15.37 -4.56
CA ASN A 148 -2.09 16.70 -5.16
C ASN A 148 -1.54 16.72 -6.60
N ALA A 149 -1.61 17.88 -7.25
CA ALA A 149 -1.12 18.06 -8.61
C ALA A 149 0.41 17.86 -8.76
N SER A 150 1.17 18.03 -7.68
CA SER A 150 2.62 17.79 -7.65
C SER A 150 2.99 16.31 -7.42
N GLY A 151 1.99 15.44 -7.16
CA GLY A 151 2.22 14.03 -6.89
C GLY A 151 2.50 13.71 -5.42
N GLU A 152 2.46 14.69 -4.52
CA GLU A 152 2.60 14.50 -3.08
C GLU A 152 1.38 13.78 -2.51
N LEU A 153 1.57 13.05 -1.41
CA LEU A 153 0.52 12.27 -0.77
C LEU A 153 0.09 12.85 0.57
N THR A 154 -1.20 12.84 0.81
CA THR A 154 -1.83 13.07 2.11
C THR A 154 -2.74 11.89 2.44
N VAL A 155 -2.60 11.33 3.64
CA VAL A 155 -3.45 10.25 4.14
C VAL A 155 -4.30 10.77 5.28
N VAL A 156 -5.62 10.59 5.16
CA VAL A 156 -6.57 10.82 6.27
C VAL A 156 -6.86 9.47 6.91
N ALA A 157 -6.57 9.36 8.19
CA ALA A 157 -6.82 8.17 9.00
C ALA A 157 -8.07 8.37 9.87
N VAL A 158 -8.94 7.36 9.85
CA VAL A 158 -10.17 7.29 10.67
C VAL A 158 -10.11 6.05 11.54
N MET A 159 -10.17 6.24 12.85
CA MET A 159 -10.19 5.15 13.82
C MET A 159 -11.59 4.59 14.02
N PHE A 160 -11.67 3.30 14.34
CA PHE A 160 -12.93 2.65 14.71
C PHE A 160 -12.77 1.94 16.05
N ASP A 161 -13.65 2.27 16.99
CA ASP A 161 -13.83 1.52 18.22
C ASP A 161 -14.89 0.42 18.03
N LYS A 162 -14.83 -0.63 18.84
CA LYS A 162 -15.90 -1.63 18.88
C LYS A 162 -17.18 -0.99 19.41
N GLY A 163 -18.29 -1.18 18.69
CA GLY A 163 -19.56 -0.58 19.08
C GLY A 163 -20.69 -0.97 18.15
N ALA A 164 -21.54 -0.01 17.82
CA ALA A 164 -22.64 -0.20 16.88
C ALA A 164 -22.10 -0.50 15.46
N ALA A 165 -22.89 -1.24 14.68
CA ALA A 165 -22.57 -1.50 13.27
C ALA A 165 -22.57 -0.19 12.48
N ASN A 166 -21.59 -0.03 11.61
CA ASN A 166 -21.51 1.09 10.68
C ASN A 166 -22.26 0.74 9.40
N PRO A 167 -23.29 1.50 9.01
CA PRO A 167 -24.11 1.17 7.85
C PRO A 167 -23.36 1.30 6.50
N GLU A 168 -22.37 2.20 6.40
CA GLU A 168 -21.59 2.33 5.18
C GLU A 168 -20.56 1.19 5.03
N LEU A 169 -19.92 0.77 6.12
CA LEU A 169 -19.11 -0.45 6.12
C LEU A 169 -19.94 -1.69 5.75
N GLU A 170 -21.23 -1.74 6.17
CA GLU A 170 -22.10 -2.85 5.82
C GLU A 170 -22.34 -2.96 4.30
N LYS A 171 -22.46 -1.83 3.60
CA LYS A 171 -22.56 -1.84 2.11
C LYS A 171 -21.33 -2.47 1.47
N LEU A 172 -20.13 -2.14 1.98
CA LEU A 172 -18.86 -2.68 1.49
C LEU A 172 -18.71 -4.16 1.85
N TRP A 173 -18.92 -4.50 3.12
CA TRP A 173 -18.69 -5.86 3.65
C TRP A 173 -19.66 -6.91 3.09
N ARG A 174 -20.86 -6.50 2.69
CA ARG A 174 -21.86 -7.40 2.08
C ARG A 174 -21.35 -8.07 0.80
N VAL A 175 -20.50 -7.40 0.05
CA VAL A 175 -19.97 -7.86 -1.25
C VAL A 175 -18.45 -7.95 -1.25
N MET A 176 -17.84 -7.91 -0.06
CA MET A 176 -16.38 -7.91 0.10
C MET A 176 -15.75 -9.13 -0.58
N PRO A 177 -14.78 -8.93 -1.50
CA PRO A 177 -14.06 -10.03 -2.14
C PRO A 177 -13.32 -10.91 -1.12
N GLN A 178 -13.55 -12.22 -1.18
CA GLN A 178 -13.02 -13.17 -0.19
C GLN A 178 -11.64 -13.73 -0.58
N GLN A 179 -11.22 -13.56 -1.80
CA GLN A 179 -9.94 -14.08 -2.31
C GLN A 179 -9.09 -12.92 -2.83
N ALA A 180 -7.78 -13.03 -2.66
CA ALA A 180 -6.83 -12.08 -3.23
C ALA A 180 -7.01 -11.95 -4.76
N GLU A 181 -6.71 -10.77 -5.28
CA GLU A 181 -6.83 -10.37 -6.69
C GLU A 181 -8.26 -10.34 -7.24
N GLN A 182 -9.28 -10.48 -6.36
CA GLN A 182 -10.68 -10.31 -6.76
C GLN A 182 -11.14 -8.86 -6.65
N ASN A 183 -11.96 -8.46 -7.64
CA ASN A 183 -12.58 -7.15 -7.71
C ASN A 183 -14.10 -7.28 -7.78
N VAL A 184 -14.82 -6.42 -7.05
CA VAL A 184 -16.27 -6.34 -7.08
C VAL A 184 -16.70 -4.89 -7.20
N SER A 185 -17.46 -4.54 -8.23
CA SER A 185 -18.05 -3.19 -8.36
C SER A 185 -19.36 -3.10 -7.60
N ILE A 186 -19.46 -2.11 -6.73
CA ILE A 186 -20.68 -1.78 -5.99
C ILE A 186 -21.43 -0.73 -6.80
N LYS A 187 -22.65 -1.07 -7.22
CA LYS A 187 -23.51 -0.15 -7.98
C LYS A 187 -24.29 0.81 -7.07
N GLN A 188 -24.43 0.45 -5.79
CA GLN A 188 -25.06 1.30 -4.81
C GLN A 188 -24.12 2.42 -4.42
N ASP A 189 -24.61 3.65 -4.39
CA ASP A 189 -23.81 4.79 -3.99
C ASP A 189 -23.32 4.63 -2.54
N LEU A 190 -22.03 4.83 -2.35
CA LEU A 190 -21.38 4.91 -1.06
C LEU A 190 -21.33 6.37 -0.64
N ASN A 191 -21.75 6.65 0.59
CA ASN A 191 -21.58 7.97 1.19
C ASN A 191 -20.29 8.01 2.00
N LEU A 192 -19.21 8.44 1.38
CA LEU A 192 -17.90 8.48 2.03
C LEU A 192 -17.86 9.48 3.21
N ASN A 193 -18.70 10.53 3.19
CA ASN A 193 -18.80 11.44 4.34
C ASN A 193 -19.35 10.76 5.59
N SER A 194 -20.15 9.71 5.45
CA SER A 194 -20.65 8.90 6.58
C SER A 194 -19.59 7.94 7.15
N LEU A 195 -18.45 7.80 6.49
CA LEU A 195 -17.25 7.14 7.01
C LEU A 195 -16.26 8.12 7.64
N LEU A 196 -16.66 9.38 7.86
CA LEU A 196 -15.92 10.37 8.61
C LEU A 196 -16.70 10.78 9.87
N PRO A 197 -16.04 11.10 10.98
CA PRO A 197 -16.71 11.68 12.14
C PRO A 197 -17.25 13.07 11.81
N GLY A 198 -18.34 13.45 12.51
CA GLY A 198 -18.95 14.78 12.35
C GLY A 198 -17.99 15.92 12.76
N ASP A 199 -17.25 15.72 13.84
CA ASP A 199 -16.13 16.59 14.23
C ASP A 199 -14.86 16.13 13.51
N LYS A 200 -14.34 16.99 12.65
CA LYS A 200 -13.16 16.72 11.82
C LYS A 200 -11.89 17.40 12.36
N THR A 201 -11.78 17.56 13.67
CA THR A 201 -10.52 17.92 14.33
C THR A 201 -9.55 16.75 14.23
N TYR A 202 -8.24 17.06 14.12
CA TYR A 202 -7.26 16.04 13.79
C TYR A 202 -5.89 16.34 14.41
N TRP A 203 -5.06 15.30 14.45
CA TRP A 203 -3.61 15.40 14.60
C TRP A 203 -2.95 15.35 13.23
N ARG A 204 -1.87 16.11 13.09
CA ARG A 204 -1.08 16.17 11.85
C ARG A 204 0.39 15.91 12.12
N PHE A 205 1.01 15.10 11.26
CA PHE A 205 2.44 14.84 11.28
C PHE A 205 2.96 14.46 9.89
N SER A 206 4.30 14.52 9.71
CA SER A 206 4.98 14.02 8.53
C SER A 206 5.37 12.57 8.74
N GLY A 207 5.18 11.72 7.72
CA GLY A 207 5.46 10.30 7.80
C GLY A 207 5.70 9.65 6.45
N SER A 208 5.34 8.37 6.35
CA SER A 208 5.56 7.52 5.18
C SER A 208 4.32 6.75 4.78
N LEU A 209 4.39 6.01 3.68
CA LEU A 209 3.52 4.85 3.46
C LEU A 209 3.80 3.81 4.55
N THR A 210 2.76 3.09 4.97
CA THR A 210 2.85 2.04 5.99
C THR A 210 3.10 0.65 5.41
N THR A 211 3.23 0.55 4.10
CA THR A 211 3.56 -0.67 3.36
C THR A 211 4.75 -0.43 2.45
N PRO A 212 5.50 -1.47 2.04
CA PRO A 212 6.57 -1.32 1.06
C PRO A 212 6.12 -0.53 -0.18
N PRO A 213 6.94 0.41 -0.65
CA PRO A 213 8.34 0.67 -0.31
C PRO A 213 8.55 1.64 0.85
N CYS A 214 7.55 1.94 1.70
CA CYS A 214 7.62 2.82 2.88
C CYS A 214 8.12 4.24 2.56
N SER A 215 7.79 4.74 1.36
CA SER A 215 8.23 6.06 0.89
C SER A 215 7.82 7.16 1.84
N GLU A 216 8.76 8.01 2.21
CA GLU A 216 8.57 9.15 3.10
C GLU A 216 8.00 10.37 2.36
N GLY A 217 7.67 11.43 3.09
CA GLY A 217 7.08 12.64 2.52
C GLY A 217 5.54 12.63 2.48
N VAL A 218 4.91 11.72 3.19
CA VAL A 218 3.45 11.66 3.33
C VAL A 218 3.00 12.56 4.47
N THR A 219 2.02 13.44 4.20
CA THR A 219 1.32 14.17 5.24
C THR A 219 0.21 13.30 5.83
N TRP A 220 0.26 13.09 7.14
CA TRP A 220 -0.73 12.33 7.88
C TRP A 220 -1.69 13.25 8.62
N ILE A 221 -2.98 12.95 8.48
CA ILE A 221 -4.12 13.59 9.15
C ILE A 221 -4.87 12.49 9.89
N VAL A 222 -4.77 12.44 11.21
CA VAL A 222 -5.48 11.42 12.01
C VAL A 222 -6.65 12.08 12.71
N LEU A 223 -7.88 11.71 12.35
CA LEU A 223 -9.09 12.29 12.95
C LEU A 223 -9.21 11.87 14.41
N LYS A 224 -9.53 12.84 15.28
CA LYS A 224 -9.52 12.65 16.75
C LYS A 224 -10.67 11.79 17.25
N HIS A 225 -11.80 11.82 16.57
CA HIS A 225 -13.02 11.16 17.00
C HIS A 225 -13.23 9.84 16.25
N PRO A 226 -13.21 8.69 16.94
CA PRO A 226 -13.42 7.40 16.28
C PRO A 226 -14.87 7.23 15.86
N LEU A 227 -15.07 6.48 14.79
CA LEU A 227 -16.34 5.85 14.45
C LEU A 227 -16.49 4.52 15.20
N THR A 228 -17.58 3.79 14.95
CA THR A 228 -17.76 2.45 15.50
C THR A 228 -17.84 1.39 14.41
N VAL A 229 -17.41 0.19 14.76
CA VAL A 229 -17.54 -1.03 13.97
C VAL A 229 -18.11 -2.13 14.87
N SER A 230 -19.09 -2.91 14.40
CA SER A 230 -19.60 -4.02 15.21
C SER A 230 -18.60 -5.18 15.25
N ALA A 231 -18.71 -6.01 16.29
CA ALA A 231 -17.88 -7.21 16.41
C ALA A 231 -18.01 -8.12 15.18
N GLU A 232 -19.22 -8.25 14.63
CA GLU A 232 -19.48 -9.05 13.44
C GLU A 232 -18.83 -8.44 12.17
N GLN A 233 -18.91 -7.13 11.99
CA GLN A 233 -18.25 -6.44 10.87
C GLN A 233 -16.74 -6.60 10.95
N LEU A 234 -16.16 -6.41 12.13
CA LEU A 234 -14.73 -6.59 12.35
C LEU A 234 -14.30 -8.03 12.07
N GLU A 235 -15.05 -9.01 12.58
CA GLU A 235 -14.77 -10.43 12.37
C GLU A 235 -14.84 -10.81 10.88
N ARG A 236 -15.80 -10.27 10.12
CA ARG A 236 -15.86 -10.49 8.66
C ARG A 236 -14.58 -10.00 7.96
N PHE A 237 -14.11 -8.82 8.32
CA PHE A 237 -12.87 -8.26 7.76
C PHE A 237 -11.65 -9.10 8.14
N THR A 238 -11.42 -9.36 9.43
CA THR A 238 -10.25 -10.12 9.91
C THR A 238 -10.23 -11.56 9.38
N ARG A 239 -11.41 -12.18 9.24
CA ARG A 239 -11.51 -13.51 8.63
C ARG A 239 -11.14 -13.51 7.16
N THR A 240 -11.47 -12.45 6.41
CA THR A 240 -11.11 -12.31 5.00
C THR A 240 -9.62 -12.05 4.82
N MET A 241 -9.00 -11.33 5.74
CA MET A 241 -7.56 -11.05 5.70
C MET A 241 -6.70 -12.21 6.20
N HIS A 242 -7.27 -13.11 7.05
CA HIS A 242 -6.61 -14.26 7.68
C HIS A 242 -5.51 -13.92 8.69
N HIS A 243 -5.08 -12.68 8.81
CA HIS A 243 -4.04 -12.18 9.70
C HIS A 243 -4.28 -10.71 10.05
N ASP A 244 -3.61 -10.21 11.07
CA ASP A 244 -3.52 -8.78 11.34
C ASP A 244 -2.73 -8.11 10.21
N ASN A 245 -3.27 -7.00 9.67
CA ASN A 245 -2.68 -6.30 8.53
C ASN A 245 -2.21 -4.89 8.90
N ASN A 246 -1.55 -4.76 10.04
CA ASN A 246 -1.04 -3.50 10.54
C ASN A 246 0.48 -3.56 10.76
N ARG A 247 1.19 -2.55 10.29
CA ARG A 247 2.61 -2.36 10.59
C ARG A 247 2.77 -1.93 12.05
N PRO A 248 3.79 -2.41 12.79
CA PRO A 248 4.12 -1.88 14.12
C PRO A 248 4.42 -0.37 14.10
N VAL A 249 4.15 0.31 15.22
CA VAL A 249 4.47 1.73 15.38
C VAL A 249 5.96 1.99 15.24
N GLN A 250 6.29 3.11 14.59
CA GLN A 250 7.65 3.55 14.31
C GLN A 250 8.06 4.68 15.24
N SER A 251 9.34 4.84 15.44
CA SER A 251 9.90 5.91 16.26
C SER A 251 9.62 7.29 15.66
N LEU A 252 9.34 8.27 16.51
CA LEU A 252 9.13 9.67 16.09
C LEU A 252 10.41 10.34 15.59
N HIS A 253 11.58 9.91 16.06
CA HIS A 253 12.87 10.54 15.71
C HIS A 253 12.86 12.08 15.83
N GLY A 254 12.17 12.61 16.84
CA GLY A 254 12.06 14.03 17.09
C GLY A 254 11.03 14.79 16.24
N ARG A 255 10.22 14.08 15.47
CA ARG A 255 9.07 14.70 14.77
C ARG A 255 8.06 15.24 15.77
N VAL A 256 7.44 16.36 15.38
CA VAL A 256 6.36 16.97 16.15
C VAL A 256 5.03 16.56 15.54
N VAL A 257 4.12 16.13 16.41
CA VAL A 257 2.70 15.97 16.06
C VAL A 257 2.01 17.27 16.46
N VAL A 258 1.24 17.86 15.58
CA VAL A 258 0.50 19.11 15.83
C VAL A 258 -1.01 18.86 15.86
N GLU A 259 -1.75 19.76 16.60
CA GLU A 259 -3.23 19.72 16.71
C GLU A 259 -3.85 21.12 16.71
#